data_f04634b803da6dfbc2ff2414533114c5
#
_entry.id   f04634b803da6dfbc2ff2414533114c5
#
_cell.length_a   1.000
_cell.length_b   1.000
_cell.length_c   1.000
_cell.angle_alpha   90.00
_cell.angle_beta   90.00
_cell.angle_gamma   90.00
#
_symmetry.space_group_name_H-M   'P 1'
#
loop_
_entity.id
_entity.type
_entity.pdbx_description
1 polymer ?
#
loop_
_entity_poly.entity_id
_entity_poly.type
_entity_poly.pdbx_seq_one_letter_code
_entity_poly.pdbx_strand_id
1 'polypeptide(L)'
;MKSYIPINEAEITLIKSGDKNAPMRVLQTTNEKDLRVLRADNLELDPKDTVLKGLINRMFQTVTDENKPGVGIAAPQIGINRRIFLAQRLDKPEQPFEFFVNPEIVWYSKILRKGEEGCLSIAEAYDTVYRSYSIQITYYDLEGKHFQEVVEGFTAVIMQHEMDHLNGILFTDHVEEQRVREYEDASTKHELVYLKTMSN
;
A
#
# COMPACT_ATOMS: atom_id res chain seq x y z
N MET A 1 3.39 -13.04 24.52
CA MET A 1 2.85 -13.14 23.14
C MET A 1 2.15 -11.84 22.84
N LYS A 2 2.31 -11.31 21.61
CA LYS A 2 1.56 -10.13 21.16
C LYS A 2 0.07 -10.51 21.08
N SER A 3 -0.82 -9.70 21.64
CA SER A 3 -2.27 -9.92 21.54
C SER A 3 -2.78 -9.15 20.33
N TYR A 4 -3.43 -9.84 19.41
CA TYR A 4 -4.07 -9.26 18.24
C TYR A 4 -5.58 -9.14 18.46
N ILE A 5 -6.19 -8.12 17.85
CA ILE A 5 -7.66 -8.01 17.81
C ILE A 5 -8.16 -8.93 16.68
N PRO A 6 -8.98 -9.96 16.98
CA PRO A 6 -9.48 -10.87 15.95
C PRO A 6 -10.22 -10.16 14.81
N ILE A 7 -10.22 -10.76 13.63
CA ILE A 7 -11.08 -10.35 12.52
C ILE A 7 -12.53 -10.56 12.99
N ASN A 8 -13.36 -9.51 12.92
CA ASN A 8 -14.72 -9.54 13.42
C ASN A 8 -15.70 -10.17 12.40
N GLU A 9 -16.92 -10.50 12.84
CA GLU A 9 -17.95 -11.15 12.02
C GLU A 9 -18.35 -10.32 10.79
N ALA A 10 -18.36 -8.99 10.88
CA ALA A 10 -18.68 -8.14 9.75
C ALA A 10 -17.59 -8.19 8.68
N GLU A 11 -16.32 -8.15 9.08
CA GLU A 11 -15.15 -8.31 8.20
C GLU A 11 -15.16 -9.71 7.55
N ILE A 12 -15.40 -10.77 8.32
CA ILE A 12 -15.51 -12.14 7.82
C ILE A 12 -16.64 -12.26 6.79
N THR A 13 -17.78 -11.67 7.07
CA THR A 13 -18.93 -11.66 6.16
C THR A 13 -18.60 -10.94 4.86
N LEU A 14 -17.91 -9.79 4.93
CA LEU A 14 -17.48 -9.04 3.77
C LEU A 14 -16.46 -9.85 2.92
N ILE A 15 -15.46 -10.46 3.56
CA ILE A 15 -14.46 -11.30 2.88
C ILE A 15 -15.11 -12.48 2.14
N LYS A 16 -16.14 -13.09 2.75
CA LYS A 16 -16.86 -14.23 2.20
C LYS A 16 -18.01 -13.85 1.27
N SER A 17 -18.33 -12.56 1.13
CA SER A 17 -19.44 -12.11 0.28
C SER A 17 -19.18 -12.34 -1.21
N GLY A 18 -20.20 -12.77 -1.95
CA GLY A 18 -20.12 -12.98 -3.40
C GLY A 18 -19.24 -14.18 -3.80
N ASP A 19 -18.79 -14.17 -5.05
CA ASP A 19 -17.88 -15.20 -5.57
C ASP A 19 -16.45 -14.92 -5.08
N LYS A 20 -15.81 -15.96 -4.53
CA LYS A 20 -14.42 -15.89 -4.05
C LYS A 20 -13.39 -15.50 -5.12
N ASN A 21 -13.72 -15.73 -6.39
CA ASN A 21 -12.88 -15.45 -7.55
C ASN A 21 -13.28 -14.13 -8.25
N ALA A 22 -14.27 -13.39 -7.74
CA ALA A 22 -14.64 -12.10 -8.28
C ALA A 22 -13.92 -10.96 -7.52
N PRO A 23 -13.66 -9.82 -8.17
CA PRO A 23 -13.13 -8.63 -7.50
C PRO A 23 -14.11 -8.13 -6.43
N MET A 24 -13.58 -7.49 -5.40
CA MET A 24 -14.37 -6.75 -4.42
C MET A 24 -14.57 -5.30 -4.90
N ARG A 25 -15.61 -4.66 -4.37
CA ARG A 25 -15.79 -3.23 -4.59
C ARG A 25 -14.63 -2.45 -3.97
N VAL A 26 -13.96 -1.63 -4.76
CA VAL A 26 -12.95 -0.69 -4.26
C VAL A 26 -13.65 0.58 -3.77
N LEU A 27 -13.36 0.98 -2.54
CA LEU A 27 -13.88 2.18 -1.92
C LEU A 27 -13.35 3.43 -2.62
N GLN A 28 -14.19 4.48 -2.72
CA GLN A 28 -13.87 5.69 -3.47
C GLN A 28 -13.86 6.93 -2.56
N THR A 29 -12.87 7.79 -2.73
CA THR A 29 -12.74 9.05 -1.95
C THR A 29 -13.89 10.04 -2.20
N THR A 30 -14.59 9.93 -3.31
CA THR A 30 -15.78 10.73 -3.63
C THR A 30 -17.02 10.35 -2.82
N ASN A 31 -17.00 9.22 -2.12
CA ASN A 31 -18.05 8.79 -1.21
C ASN A 31 -17.62 9.02 0.24
N GLU A 32 -18.36 9.83 0.98
CA GLU A 32 -18.02 10.18 2.37
C GLU A 32 -17.90 8.98 3.33
N LYS A 33 -18.71 7.93 3.13
CA LYS A 33 -18.64 6.72 3.98
C LYS A 33 -17.38 5.93 3.68
N ASP A 34 -17.03 5.80 2.40
CA ASP A 34 -15.82 5.14 1.95
C ASP A 34 -14.58 5.91 2.44
N LEU A 35 -14.59 7.24 2.30
CA LEU A 35 -13.48 8.09 2.73
C LEU A 35 -13.20 7.93 4.24
N ARG A 36 -14.25 7.79 5.06
CA ARG A 36 -14.07 7.51 6.50
C ARG A 36 -13.37 6.18 6.75
N VAL A 37 -13.65 5.16 5.96
CA VAL A 37 -12.97 3.85 6.06
C VAL A 37 -11.54 3.96 5.58
N LEU A 38 -11.29 4.63 4.45
CA LEU A 38 -9.95 4.84 3.90
C LEU A 38 -9.03 5.65 4.81
N ARG A 39 -9.61 6.52 5.66
CA ARG A 39 -8.88 7.36 6.62
C ARG A 39 -8.82 6.80 8.04
N ALA A 40 -9.44 5.65 8.29
CA ALA A 40 -9.51 5.07 9.62
C ALA A 40 -8.20 4.35 9.99
N ASP A 41 -7.98 4.19 11.29
CA ASP A 41 -6.89 3.37 11.82
C ASP A 41 -7.03 1.92 11.38
N ASN A 42 -5.92 1.30 11.03
CA ASN A 42 -5.86 -0.09 10.60
C ASN A 42 -5.20 -0.95 11.68
N LEU A 43 -5.91 -2.00 12.09
CA LEU A 43 -5.50 -2.88 13.17
C LEU A 43 -4.56 -3.97 12.68
N GLU A 44 -3.60 -4.36 13.52
CA GLU A 44 -2.76 -5.51 13.24
C GLU A 44 -3.55 -6.81 13.24
N LEU A 45 -3.06 -7.77 12.45
CA LEU A 45 -3.60 -9.10 12.27
C LEU A 45 -2.79 -10.15 13.02
N ASP A 46 -3.42 -11.21 13.51
CA ASP A 46 -2.71 -12.46 13.76
C ASP A 46 -2.27 -13.05 12.42
N PRO A 47 -0.97 -13.14 12.13
CA PRO A 47 -0.51 -13.68 10.84
C PRO A 47 -0.97 -15.12 10.57
N LYS A 48 -1.33 -15.86 11.61
CA LYS A 48 -1.79 -17.27 11.53
C LYS A 48 -3.31 -17.40 11.43
N ASP A 49 -4.04 -16.30 11.37
CA ASP A 49 -5.50 -16.36 11.23
C ASP A 49 -5.87 -16.99 9.89
N THR A 50 -6.66 -18.05 9.94
CA THR A 50 -7.06 -18.85 8.77
C THR A 50 -7.88 -18.07 7.75
N VAL A 51 -8.52 -16.97 8.16
CA VAL A 51 -9.30 -16.07 7.29
C VAL A 51 -8.40 -15.32 6.31
N LEU A 52 -7.11 -15.11 6.62
CA LEU A 52 -6.18 -14.34 5.79
C LEU A 52 -6.01 -14.91 4.38
N LYS A 53 -6.02 -16.23 4.22
CA LYS A 53 -5.96 -16.85 2.89
C LYS A 53 -7.12 -16.40 1.98
N GLY A 54 -8.32 -16.31 2.56
CA GLY A 54 -9.49 -15.81 1.85
C GLY A 54 -9.37 -14.32 1.52
N LEU A 55 -8.93 -13.50 2.47
CA LEU A 55 -8.72 -12.07 2.28
C LEU A 55 -7.69 -11.81 1.18
N ILE A 56 -6.52 -12.45 1.24
CA ILE A 56 -5.44 -12.31 0.24
C ILE A 56 -5.95 -12.68 -1.16
N ASN A 57 -6.70 -13.79 -1.29
CA ASN A 57 -7.28 -14.16 -2.57
C ASN A 57 -8.24 -13.08 -3.09
N ARG A 58 -9.12 -12.54 -2.25
CA ARG A 58 -10.05 -11.46 -2.62
C ARG A 58 -9.33 -10.18 -3.03
N MET A 59 -8.27 -9.81 -2.31
CA MET A 59 -7.42 -8.68 -2.66
C MET A 59 -6.74 -8.91 -4.01
N PHE A 60 -6.21 -10.11 -4.24
CA PHE A 60 -5.58 -10.48 -5.50
C PHE A 60 -6.55 -10.39 -6.69
N GLN A 61 -7.75 -10.96 -6.58
CA GLN A 61 -8.79 -10.86 -7.62
C GLN A 61 -9.17 -9.39 -7.88
N THR A 62 -9.11 -8.54 -6.87
CA THR A 62 -9.46 -7.12 -7.00
C THR A 62 -8.36 -6.33 -7.71
N VAL A 63 -7.10 -6.52 -7.34
CA VAL A 63 -5.98 -5.77 -7.94
C VAL A 63 -5.67 -6.23 -9.36
N THR A 64 -6.02 -7.47 -9.71
CA THR A 64 -5.83 -8.04 -11.05
C THR A 64 -7.08 -8.01 -11.92
N ASP A 65 -8.14 -7.29 -11.52
CA ASP A 65 -9.34 -7.11 -12.35
C ASP A 65 -8.97 -6.45 -13.68
N GLU A 66 -9.22 -7.15 -14.78
CA GLU A 66 -8.89 -6.69 -16.14
C GLU A 66 -9.53 -5.34 -16.50
N ASN A 67 -10.67 -4.99 -15.87
CA ASN A 67 -11.35 -3.72 -16.11
C ASN A 67 -10.63 -2.54 -15.43
N LYS A 68 -9.94 -2.78 -14.31
CA LYS A 68 -9.23 -1.75 -13.56
C LYS A 68 -8.01 -2.35 -12.84
N PRO A 69 -6.98 -2.79 -13.59
CA PRO A 69 -5.82 -3.42 -12.98
C PRO A 69 -5.00 -2.43 -12.17
N GLY A 70 -4.38 -2.92 -11.09
CA GLY A 70 -3.43 -2.19 -10.26
C GLY A 70 -2.14 -2.97 -10.07
N VAL A 71 -1.15 -2.32 -9.48
CA VAL A 71 0.15 -2.92 -9.09
C VAL A 71 0.27 -3.13 -7.58
N GLY A 72 -0.69 -2.63 -6.82
CA GLY A 72 -0.80 -2.80 -5.37
C GLY A 72 -2.23 -2.57 -4.89
N ILE A 73 -2.55 -3.10 -3.71
CA ILE A 73 -3.84 -2.90 -3.03
C ILE A 73 -3.68 -3.13 -1.53
N ALA A 74 -4.22 -2.23 -0.72
CA ALA A 74 -4.30 -2.37 0.72
C ALA A 74 -5.71 -2.77 1.18
N ALA A 75 -5.81 -3.52 2.27
CA ALA A 75 -7.10 -4.01 2.77
C ALA A 75 -8.14 -2.91 3.07
N PRO A 76 -7.80 -1.70 3.56
CA PRO A 76 -8.78 -0.63 3.73
C PRO A 76 -9.45 -0.21 2.43
N GLN A 77 -8.81 -0.37 1.26
CA GLN A 77 -9.42 -0.04 -0.03
C GLN A 77 -10.60 -0.94 -0.39
N ILE A 78 -10.71 -2.11 0.23
CA ILE A 78 -11.85 -3.03 0.08
C ILE A 78 -12.72 -3.11 1.34
N GLY A 79 -12.58 -2.16 2.26
CA GLY A 79 -13.44 -2.05 3.44
C GLY A 79 -12.99 -2.85 4.66
N ILE A 80 -11.76 -3.34 4.67
CA ILE A 80 -11.18 -4.13 5.76
C ILE A 80 -10.06 -3.33 6.43
N ASN A 81 -10.33 -2.71 7.58
CA ASN A 81 -9.34 -1.87 8.28
C ASN A 81 -8.31 -2.72 9.05
N ARG A 82 -7.49 -3.45 8.29
CA ARG A 82 -6.43 -4.33 8.78
C ARG A 82 -5.10 -4.06 8.09
N ARG A 83 -3.99 -4.26 8.83
CA ARG A 83 -2.64 -4.00 8.33
C ARG A 83 -2.14 -5.14 7.43
N ILE A 84 -2.63 -5.16 6.20
CA ILE A 84 -2.15 -6.05 5.13
C ILE A 84 -2.30 -5.35 3.79
N PHE A 85 -1.30 -5.51 2.92
CA PHE A 85 -1.38 -5.12 1.52
C PHE A 85 -0.78 -6.18 0.60
N LEU A 86 -1.12 -6.12 -0.69
CA LEU A 86 -0.47 -6.82 -1.80
C LEU A 86 0.28 -5.80 -2.65
N ALA A 87 1.47 -6.18 -3.12
CA ALA A 87 2.24 -5.40 -4.09
C ALA A 87 2.84 -6.31 -5.15
N GLN A 88 2.86 -5.86 -6.40
CA GLN A 88 3.57 -6.53 -7.47
C GLN A 88 5.07 -6.29 -7.33
N ARG A 89 5.84 -7.38 -7.27
CA ARG A 89 7.29 -7.37 -7.10
C ARG A 89 7.99 -7.21 -8.47
N LEU A 90 7.95 -5.99 -8.99
CA LEU A 90 8.58 -5.67 -10.29
C LEU A 90 10.12 -5.79 -10.23
N ASP A 91 10.68 -5.86 -9.04
CA ASP A 91 12.09 -6.11 -8.73
C ASP A 91 12.48 -7.60 -8.74
N LYS A 92 11.50 -8.52 -8.87
CA LYS A 92 11.73 -9.97 -8.91
C LYS A 92 11.44 -10.55 -10.30
N PRO A 93 12.08 -11.69 -10.67
CA PRO A 93 11.68 -12.47 -11.85
C PRO A 93 10.17 -12.79 -11.82
N GLU A 94 9.53 -12.86 -13.01
CA GLU A 94 8.09 -13.13 -13.16
C GLU A 94 7.16 -12.09 -12.52
N GLN A 95 7.69 -11.10 -11.81
CA GLN A 95 6.97 -9.99 -11.21
C GLN A 95 5.73 -10.41 -10.39
N PRO A 96 5.86 -11.35 -9.43
CA PRO A 96 4.74 -11.89 -8.71
C PRO A 96 4.08 -10.83 -7.81
N PHE A 97 2.79 -11.01 -7.51
CA PHE A 97 2.17 -10.34 -6.37
C PHE A 97 2.56 -11.06 -5.08
N GLU A 98 3.02 -10.28 -4.10
CA GLU A 98 3.31 -10.76 -2.75
C GLU A 98 2.45 -10.02 -1.74
N PHE A 99 2.16 -10.67 -0.61
CA PHE A 99 1.40 -10.08 0.49
C PHE A 99 2.31 -9.76 1.67
N PHE A 100 1.94 -8.73 2.42
CA PHE A 100 2.72 -8.20 3.54
C PHE A 100 1.78 -8.04 4.74
N VAL A 101 1.87 -8.93 5.73
CA VAL A 101 1.06 -8.88 6.96
C VAL A 101 1.76 -8.05 8.02
N ASN A 102 1.06 -7.10 8.62
CA ASN A 102 1.57 -6.15 9.59
C ASN A 102 2.89 -5.50 9.14
N PRO A 103 2.93 -4.95 7.94
CA PRO A 103 4.15 -4.34 7.43
C PRO A 103 4.51 -3.07 8.19
N GLU A 104 5.82 -2.81 8.27
CA GLU A 104 6.39 -1.59 8.80
C GLU A 104 7.60 -1.18 7.95
N ILE A 105 7.67 0.06 7.48
CA ILE A 105 8.87 0.61 6.85
C ILE A 105 9.74 1.20 7.95
N VAL A 106 10.87 0.56 8.19
CA VAL A 106 11.79 0.90 9.30
C VAL A 106 12.92 1.83 8.88
N TRP A 107 13.10 2.03 7.57
CA TRP A 107 14.08 2.97 7.05
C TRP A 107 13.70 3.43 5.63
N TYR A 108 14.04 4.67 5.31
CA TYR A 108 13.81 5.33 4.03
C TYR A 108 15.11 5.95 3.51
N SER A 109 15.41 5.79 2.22
CA SER A 109 16.53 6.49 1.59
C SER A 109 16.29 8.00 1.52
N LYS A 110 17.39 8.78 1.56
CA LYS A 110 17.35 10.22 1.30
C LYS A 110 17.19 10.55 -0.18
N ILE A 111 17.61 9.65 -1.06
CA ILE A 111 17.36 9.75 -2.50
C ILE A 111 15.89 9.44 -2.71
N LEU A 112 15.21 10.31 -3.43
CA LEU A 112 13.80 10.19 -3.77
C LEU A 112 13.69 9.88 -5.27
N ARG A 113 12.66 9.11 -5.62
CA ARG A 113 12.19 8.94 -6.98
C ARG A 113 10.99 9.85 -7.21
N LYS A 114 11.08 10.67 -8.25
CA LYS A 114 9.97 11.47 -8.78
C LYS A 114 9.17 10.61 -9.76
N GLY A 115 7.86 10.55 -9.64
CA GLY A 115 7.00 9.81 -10.56
C GLY A 115 5.53 10.14 -10.41
N GLU A 116 4.74 9.83 -11.42
CA GLU A 116 3.28 9.91 -11.34
C GLU A 116 2.73 8.74 -10.53
N GLU A 117 1.78 9.04 -9.66
CA GLU A 117 0.97 8.06 -8.94
C GLU A 117 -0.50 8.26 -9.27
N GLY A 118 -1.22 7.14 -9.37
CA GLY A 118 -2.65 7.04 -9.36
C GLY A 118 -3.10 6.08 -8.28
N CYS A 119 -4.38 6.03 -7.96
CA CYS A 119 -4.93 5.17 -6.93
C CYS A 119 -6.25 4.53 -7.37
N LEU A 120 -6.44 3.25 -7.07
CA LEU A 120 -7.72 2.56 -7.35
C LEU A 120 -8.90 3.21 -6.61
N SER A 121 -8.64 3.85 -5.48
CA SER A 121 -9.64 4.55 -4.65
C SER A 121 -9.87 6.02 -5.02
N ILE A 122 -9.09 6.57 -5.98
CA ILE A 122 -9.21 7.96 -6.44
C ILE A 122 -9.36 7.95 -7.95
N ALA A 123 -10.60 8.17 -8.41
CA ALA A 123 -10.91 8.10 -9.84
C ALA A 123 -10.25 9.27 -10.60
N GLU A 124 -9.66 8.94 -11.76
CA GLU A 124 -9.15 9.90 -12.77
C GLU A 124 -8.14 10.94 -12.23
N ALA A 125 -7.50 10.67 -11.10
CA ALA A 125 -6.47 11.53 -10.55
C ALA A 125 -5.10 10.87 -10.66
N TYR A 126 -4.17 11.61 -11.30
CA TYR A 126 -2.75 11.29 -11.35
C TYR A 126 -1.98 12.55 -11.03
N ASP A 127 -0.94 12.43 -10.21
CA ASP A 127 -0.08 13.58 -9.92
C ASP A 127 1.33 13.09 -9.56
N THR A 128 2.29 14.00 -9.63
CA THR A 128 3.68 13.72 -9.32
C THR A 128 3.89 13.64 -7.81
N VAL A 129 4.45 12.52 -7.36
CA VAL A 129 4.86 12.30 -5.96
C VAL A 129 6.35 11.98 -5.89
N TYR A 130 6.98 12.39 -4.80
CA TYR A 130 8.38 12.08 -4.48
C TYR A 130 8.42 11.06 -3.37
N ARG A 131 8.90 9.84 -3.69
CA ARG A 131 9.01 8.71 -2.76
C ARG A 131 10.47 8.32 -2.55
N SER A 132 10.80 7.80 -1.39
CA SER A 132 12.12 7.22 -1.17
C SER A 132 12.41 6.15 -2.23
N TYR A 133 13.59 6.25 -2.88
CA TYR A 133 14.01 5.30 -3.91
C TYR A 133 14.21 3.90 -3.36
N SER A 134 14.67 3.81 -2.10
CA SER A 134 14.91 2.54 -1.40
C SER A 134 14.30 2.61 0.00
N ILE A 135 13.70 1.51 0.43
CA ILE A 135 13.14 1.34 1.77
C ILE A 135 13.63 0.05 2.39
N GLN A 136 13.65 -0.01 3.72
CA GLN A 136 13.75 -1.27 4.45
C GLN A 136 12.38 -1.55 5.10
N ILE A 137 11.79 -2.69 4.74
CA ILE A 137 10.47 -3.11 5.21
C ILE A 137 10.55 -4.38 6.03
N THR A 138 9.77 -4.44 7.09
CA THR A 138 9.55 -5.66 7.89
C THR A 138 8.10 -6.11 7.77
N TYR A 139 7.84 -7.41 7.85
CA TYR A 139 6.50 -7.99 7.73
C TYR A 139 6.47 -9.44 8.20
N TYR A 140 5.29 -10.04 8.23
CA TYR A 140 5.08 -11.45 8.57
C TYR A 140 4.48 -12.22 7.39
N ASP A 141 4.85 -13.51 7.26
CA ASP A 141 4.12 -14.47 6.43
C ASP A 141 2.95 -15.11 7.21
N LEU A 142 2.23 -16.05 6.57
CA LEU A 142 1.08 -16.73 7.17
C LEU A 142 1.47 -17.83 8.17
N GLU A 143 2.73 -18.17 8.29
CA GLU A 143 3.30 -19.03 9.32
C GLU A 143 3.73 -18.23 10.56
N GLY A 144 3.62 -16.90 10.48
CA GLY A 144 4.05 -15.97 11.54
C GLY A 144 5.55 -15.77 11.60
N LYS A 145 6.28 -16.11 10.53
CA LYS A 145 7.71 -15.84 10.41
C LYS A 145 7.90 -14.37 10.04
N HIS A 146 8.82 -13.72 10.75
CA HIS A 146 9.17 -12.31 10.52
C HIS A 146 10.25 -12.19 9.44
N PHE A 147 10.05 -11.28 8.53
CA PHE A 147 10.98 -10.94 7.45
C PHE A 147 11.41 -9.49 7.53
N GLN A 148 12.58 -9.21 7.00
CA GLN A 148 13.10 -7.86 6.79
C GLN A 148 13.88 -7.87 5.48
N GLU A 149 13.58 -6.93 4.59
CA GLU A 149 14.26 -6.82 3.31
C GLU A 149 14.42 -5.35 2.90
N VAL A 150 15.39 -5.10 2.02
CA VAL A 150 15.55 -3.82 1.33
C VAL A 150 14.93 -3.95 -0.05
N VAL A 151 14.10 -2.97 -0.40
CA VAL A 151 13.41 -2.90 -1.69
C VAL A 151 13.71 -1.54 -2.34
N GLU A 152 13.93 -1.54 -3.66
CA GLU A 152 14.35 -0.35 -4.39
C GLU A 152 13.47 -0.06 -5.61
N GLY A 153 13.60 1.15 -6.12
CA GLY A 153 12.97 1.55 -7.37
C GLY A 153 11.45 1.62 -7.30
N PHE A 154 10.79 1.22 -8.38
CA PHE A 154 9.34 1.38 -8.47
C PHE A 154 8.57 0.45 -7.51
N THR A 155 9.10 -0.73 -7.20
CA THR A 155 8.51 -1.62 -6.18
C THR A 155 8.50 -0.94 -4.80
N ALA A 156 9.56 -0.21 -4.44
CA ALA A 156 9.57 0.57 -3.20
C ALA A 156 8.53 1.70 -3.20
N VAL A 157 8.27 2.33 -4.35
CA VAL A 157 7.19 3.33 -4.51
C VAL A 157 5.83 2.69 -4.25
N ILE A 158 5.54 1.53 -4.89
CA ILE A 158 4.29 0.79 -4.69
C ILE A 158 4.10 0.48 -3.20
N MET A 159 5.10 -0.08 -2.54
CA MET A 159 5.00 -0.45 -1.12
C MET A 159 4.77 0.76 -0.20
N GLN A 160 5.37 1.92 -0.50
CA GLN A 160 5.12 3.17 0.24
C GLN A 160 3.68 3.65 0.04
N HIS A 161 3.14 3.56 -1.19
CA HIS A 161 1.76 3.89 -1.48
C HIS A 161 0.78 3.00 -0.70
N GLU A 162 1.00 1.68 -0.68
CA GLU A 162 0.15 0.74 0.06
C GLU A 162 0.29 0.92 1.58
N MET A 163 1.50 1.25 2.06
CA MET A 163 1.72 1.58 3.47
C MET A 163 0.96 2.84 3.90
N ASP A 164 0.88 3.85 3.03
CA ASP A 164 0.09 5.05 3.31
C ASP A 164 -1.38 4.71 3.54
N HIS A 165 -1.98 3.85 2.71
CA HIS A 165 -3.35 3.37 2.93
C HIS A 165 -3.52 2.70 4.30
N LEU A 166 -2.51 1.95 4.77
CA LEU A 166 -2.54 1.34 6.10
C LEU A 166 -2.42 2.38 7.23
N ASN A 167 -1.97 3.60 6.92
CA ASN A 167 -1.84 4.71 7.86
C ASN A 167 -2.93 5.78 7.65
N GLY A 168 -3.96 5.50 6.82
CA GLY A 168 -5.03 6.44 6.51
C GLY A 168 -4.59 7.64 5.66
N ILE A 169 -3.45 7.54 4.97
CA ILE A 169 -2.87 8.58 4.11
C ILE A 169 -3.20 8.27 2.65
N LEU A 170 -3.41 9.30 1.85
CA LEU A 170 -3.62 9.20 0.41
C LEU A 170 -2.47 9.89 -0.32
N PHE A 171 -2.15 9.45 -1.55
CA PHE A 171 -1.05 10.07 -2.32
C PHE A 171 -1.28 11.57 -2.56
N THR A 172 -2.55 12.01 -2.62
CA THR A 172 -2.92 13.42 -2.74
C THR A 172 -2.47 14.28 -1.54
N ASP A 173 -2.33 13.68 -0.36
CA ASP A 173 -1.80 14.39 0.81
C ASP A 173 -0.32 14.72 0.61
N HIS A 174 0.43 13.79 0.04
CA HIS A 174 1.83 14.04 -0.34
C HIS A 174 1.96 15.11 -1.41
N VAL A 175 1.07 15.11 -2.41
CA VAL A 175 1.04 16.17 -3.43
C VAL A 175 0.91 17.54 -2.77
N GLU A 176 -0.03 17.71 -1.82
CA GLU A 176 -0.22 18.96 -1.10
C GLU A 176 1.01 19.35 -0.26
N GLU A 177 1.56 18.40 0.52
CA GLU A 177 2.73 18.65 1.36
C GLU A 177 3.98 18.98 0.53
N GLN A 178 4.13 18.39 -0.63
CA GLN A 178 5.31 18.51 -1.48
C GLN A 178 5.31 19.77 -2.35
N ARG A 179 4.19 20.47 -2.49
CA ARG A 179 4.07 21.69 -3.30
C ARG A 179 5.01 22.83 -2.87
N VAL A 180 5.34 22.90 -1.59
CA VAL A 180 6.20 23.94 -1.03
C VAL A 180 7.64 23.51 -0.85
N ARG A 181 7.97 22.27 -1.26
CA ARG A 181 9.33 21.71 -1.12
C ARG A 181 10.13 21.94 -2.39
N GLU A 182 11.40 22.17 -2.25
CA GLU A 182 12.34 22.26 -3.37
C GLU A 182 13.17 20.99 -3.45
N TYR A 183 13.48 20.58 -4.67
CA TYR A 183 14.25 19.38 -4.97
C TYR A 183 15.42 19.70 -5.88
N GLU A 184 16.50 18.95 -5.78
CA GLU A 184 17.65 19.02 -6.68
C GLU A 184 17.92 17.65 -7.29
N ASP A 185 18.37 17.64 -8.55
CA ASP A 185 18.67 16.41 -9.25
C ASP A 185 19.82 15.64 -8.59
N ALA A 186 19.58 14.38 -8.24
CA ALA A 186 20.59 13.47 -7.72
C ALA A 186 21.35 12.74 -8.84
N SER A 187 20.81 12.75 -10.07
CA SER A 187 21.39 12.10 -11.24
C SER A 187 20.98 12.81 -12.52
N THR A 188 21.70 12.51 -13.63
CA THR A 188 21.37 13.01 -14.98
C THR A 188 20.05 12.46 -15.53
N LYS A 189 19.43 11.49 -14.87
CA LYS A 189 18.14 10.88 -15.29
C LYS A 189 16.91 11.63 -14.79
N HIS A 190 17.07 12.71 -14.01
CA HIS A 190 16.00 13.60 -13.51
C HIS A 190 14.87 12.94 -12.70
N GLU A 191 14.83 11.61 -12.64
CA GLU A 191 13.86 10.85 -11.83
C GLU A 191 14.30 10.72 -10.37
N LEU A 192 15.61 10.87 -10.11
CA LEU A 192 16.20 10.78 -8.78
C LEU A 192 16.60 12.16 -8.31
N VAL A 193 16.08 12.54 -7.14
CA VAL A 193 16.26 13.85 -6.57
C VAL A 193 16.59 13.78 -5.07
N TYR A 194 17.13 14.85 -4.53
CA TYR A 194 17.22 15.11 -3.09
C TYR A 194 16.27 16.25 -2.70
N LEU A 195 15.68 16.13 -1.53
CA LEU A 195 15.01 17.29 -0.90
C LEU A 195 16.07 18.31 -0.50
N LYS A 196 15.94 19.54 -0.99
CA LYS A 196 16.81 20.63 -0.55
C LYS A 196 16.55 20.95 0.92
N THR A 197 17.61 20.89 1.72
CA THR A 197 17.55 21.44 3.07
C THR A 197 17.62 22.98 2.96
N MET A 198 16.59 23.65 3.47
CA MET A 198 16.69 25.10 3.61
C MET A 198 17.92 25.41 4.47
N SER A 199 18.89 26.14 3.87
CA SER A 199 19.99 26.72 4.64
C SER A 199 19.40 27.77 5.57
N ASN A 200 19.46 27.54 6.88
CA ASN A 200 19.12 28.55 7.88
C ASN A 200 20.09 29.72 7.79
#